data_9251bf8fb14d7828733fe02851e9d015
#
_entry.id   9251bf8fb14d7828733fe02851e9d015
#
_cell.length_a   1.000
_cell.length_b   1.000
_cell.length_c   1.000
_cell.angle_alpha   90.00
_cell.angle_beta   90.00
_cell.angle_gamma   90.00
#
_symmetry.space_group_name_H-M   'P 1'
#
loop_
_entity.id
_entity.type
_entity.pdbx_description
1 polymer ?
#
loop_
_entity_poly.entity_id
_entity_poly.type
_entity_poly.pdbx_seq_one_letter_code
_entity_poly.pdbx_strand_id
1 'polypeptide(L)'
;MSDRWLYAWALAAVAFGGASLTVPLYVVELGGDAFVLGILFATASFVGVPGALVFGRLADRTGRRRVFVLGAMAATATMAVAIPAVDSIPLVVVFNAVLWLGFAAATPVLTLLVVAGAPEREWTDRIARLNELQGIGWAAGLLVGFLVVAAGSTVLAVVDAQRLFFLVCAACSGVGFAVATRELPADPAPGREPSPRRLRRRVREADRFTVRGAAFPFTPGRIDVRRLRPRRFVARFTPDLAIYFGAVLLVFTGFGVFFAPLPAYLGDVGYDSSGVFALYLLLNVGAAVAFGWAGRLARRYEVTVLQAVALLGRGLAFPTVVLLGAGGVVGSLTLGAVFVLVGITWAVIAVTAATLVSRLSPPAIRGEALGVYGALVALAGGLGGLLGGTLAASGYVVAFGAAGALVGVGALVVALLGRRTAAGTAAREGAVGAGSGP
;
A
#
# COMPACT_ATOMS: atom_id res chain seq x y z
N MET A 1 -22.05 -12.37 15.97
CA MET A 1 -22.20 -11.01 15.39
C MET A 1 -22.25 -11.16 13.89
N SER A 2 -23.19 -10.49 13.19
CA SER A 2 -23.26 -10.55 11.73
C SER A 2 -22.04 -9.87 11.14
N ASP A 3 -21.35 -10.51 10.17
CA ASP A 3 -20.20 -9.93 9.48
C ASP A 3 -20.65 -9.02 8.30
N ARG A 4 -21.94 -8.64 8.26
CA ARG A 4 -22.52 -7.84 7.17
C ARG A 4 -21.88 -6.47 7.00
N TRP A 5 -21.41 -5.86 8.07
CA TRP A 5 -20.70 -4.59 8.01
C TRP A 5 -19.36 -4.66 7.26
N LEU A 6 -18.76 -5.86 7.14
CA LEU A 6 -17.56 -6.06 6.32
C LEU A 6 -17.84 -5.85 4.83
N TYR A 7 -19.05 -6.23 4.35
CA TYR A 7 -19.48 -5.95 2.98
C TYR A 7 -19.73 -4.45 2.75
N ALA A 8 -20.23 -3.74 3.78
CA ALA A 8 -20.34 -2.29 3.73
C ALA A 8 -18.95 -1.63 3.58
N TRP A 9 -17.96 -2.13 4.30
CA TRP A 9 -16.57 -1.69 4.12
C TRP A 9 -15.99 -2.07 2.76
N ALA A 10 -16.32 -3.25 2.23
CA ALA A 10 -15.91 -3.67 0.89
C ALA A 10 -16.45 -2.71 -0.20
N LEU A 11 -17.69 -2.22 -0.05
CA LEU A 11 -18.24 -1.19 -0.95
C LEU A 11 -17.46 0.13 -0.87
N ALA A 12 -17.07 0.57 0.33
CA ALA A 12 -16.17 1.72 0.45
C ALA A 12 -14.79 1.44 -0.18
N ALA A 13 -14.28 0.21 -0.07
CA ALA A 13 -13.04 -0.19 -0.70
C ALA A 13 -13.11 -0.20 -2.24
N VAL A 14 -14.30 -0.44 -2.84
CA VAL A 14 -14.55 -0.23 -4.29
C VAL A 14 -14.30 1.24 -4.65
N ALA A 15 -14.87 2.17 -3.88
CA ALA A 15 -14.67 3.60 -4.11
C ALA A 15 -13.20 4.01 -3.97
N PHE A 16 -12.50 3.53 -2.94
CA PHE A 16 -11.07 3.80 -2.75
C PHE A 16 -10.21 3.22 -3.88
N GLY A 17 -10.44 1.96 -4.26
CA GLY A 17 -9.72 1.30 -5.33
C GLY A 17 -9.88 2.02 -6.66
N GLY A 18 -11.11 2.39 -6.98
CA GLY A 18 -11.41 3.19 -8.17
C GLY A 18 -10.78 4.57 -8.12
N ALA A 19 -11.02 5.34 -7.07
CA ALA A 19 -10.52 6.70 -6.92
C ALA A 19 -8.98 6.76 -6.91
N SER A 20 -8.31 5.74 -6.38
CA SER A 20 -6.83 5.69 -6.32
C SER A 20 -6.16 5.83 -7.68
N LEU A 21 -6.82 5.42 -8.75
CA LEU A 21 -6.32 5.55 -10.12
C LEU A 21 -7.07 6.65 -10.89
N THR A 22 -8.37 6.82 -10.66
CA THR A 22 -9.14 7.85 -11.37
C THR A 22 -8.67 9.25 -11.04
N VAL A 23 -8.30 9.53 -9.78
CA VAL A 23 -7.83 10.88 -9.39
C VAL A 23 -6.57 11.29 -10.17
N PRO A 24 -5.48 10.51 -10.23
CA PRO A 24 -4.33 10.88 -11.04
C PRO A 24 -4.66 10.99 -12.54
N LEU A 25 -5.53 10.12 -13.09
CA LEU A 25 -5.96 10.22 -14.49
C LEU A 25 -6.79 11.50 -14.73
N TYR A 26 -7.70 11.85 -13.82
CA TYR A 26 -8.47 13.07 -13.89
C TYR A 26 -7.57 14.32 -13.84
N VAL A 27 -6.53 14.30 -13.01
CA VAL A 27 -5.52 15.39 -12.96
C VAL A 27 -4.79 15.52 -14.31
N VAL A 28 -4.45 14.40 -14.96
CA VAL A 28 -3.83 14.43 -16.31
C VAL A 28 -4.79 15.05 -17.34
N GLU A 29 -6.06 14.66 -17.34
CA GLU A 29 -7.08 15.21 -18.24
C GLU A 29 -7.34 16.72 -18.00
N LEU A 30 -7.15 17.20 -16.77
CA LEU A 30 -7.18 18.64 -16.45
C LEU A 30 -5.89 19.39 -16.85
N GLY A 31 -4.95 18.72 -17.50
CA GLY A 31 -3.66 19.30 -17.92
C GLY A 31 -2.56 19.27 -16.85
N GLY A 32 -2.73 18.47 -15.82
CA GLY A 32 -1.69 18.23 -14.81
C GLY A 32 -0.54 17.39 -15.36
N ASP A 33 0.68 17.84 -15.15
CA ASP A 33 1.90 17.15 -15.58
C ASP A 33 2.39 16.12 -14.54
N ALA A 34 3.49 15.47 -14.86
CA ALA A 34 4.12 14.48 -13.98
C ALA A 34 4.56 15.07 -12.62
N PHE A 35 4.90 16.35 -12.56
CA PHE A 35 5.26 17.02 -11.31
C PHE A 35 4.05 17.17 -10.38
N VAL A 36 2.91 17.56 -10.94
CA VAL A 36 1.64 17.64 -10.20
C VAL A 36 1.23 16.27 -9.67
N LEU A 37 1.40 15.21 -10.46
CA LEU A 37 1.16 13.84 -10.00
C LEU A 37 2.12 13.44 -8.87
N GLY A 38 3.36 13.91 -8.92
CA GLY A 38 4.33 13.76 -7.82
C GLY A 38 3.83 14.40 -6.52
N ILE A 39 3.29 15.62 -6.58
CA ILE A 39 2.68 16.31 -5.45
C ILE A 39 1.45 15.56 -4.95
N LEU A 40 0.57 15.12 -5.86
CA LEU A 40 -0.63 14.35 -5.54
C LEU A 40 -0.28 13.08 -4.75
N PHE A 41 0.71 12.34 -5.21
CA PHE A 41 1.19 11.12 -4.59
C PHE A 41 1.84 11.37 -3.22
N ALA A 42 2.67 12.41 -3.13
CA ALA A 42 3.35 12.80 -1.90
C ALA A 42 2.37 13.25 -0.83
N THR A 43 1.39 14.10 -1.17
CA THR A 43 0.38 14.56 -0.22
C THR A 43 -0.45 13.41 0.33
N ALA A 44 -0.88 12.48 -0.51
CA ALA A 44 -1.59 11.26 -0.09
C ALA A 44 -0.74 10.43 0.90
N SER A 45 0.54 10.24 0.61
CA SER A 45 1.47 9.48 1.44
C SER A 45 1.75 10.18 2.78
N PHE A 46 2.04 11.48 2.77
CA PHE A 46 2.40 12.23 3.99
C PHE A 46 1.21 12.45 4.92
N VAL A 47 0.00 12.62 4.39
CA VAL A 47 -1.21 12.76 5.21
C VAL A 47 -1.65 11.42 5.81
N GLY A 48 -1.39 10.32 5.13
CA GLY A 48 -1.74 8.97 5.60
C GLY A 48 -1.06 8.59 6.92
N VAL A 49 0.22 8.94 7.11
CA VAL A 49 0.98 8.59 8.33
C VAL A 49 0.41 9.25 9.59
N PRO A 50 0.33 10.60 9.68
CA PRO A 50 -0.26 11.25 10.84
C PRO A 50 -1.73 10.89 11.01
N GLY A 51 -2.48 10.70 9.92
CA GLY A 51 -3.87 10.25 9.94
C GLY A 51 -4.05 8.96 10.72
N ALA A 52 -3.36 7.90 10.34
CA ALA A 52 -3.44 6.61 11.02
C ALA A 52 -3.04 6.69 12.50
N LEU A 53 -2.04 7.53 12.84
CA LEU A 53 -1.54 7.69 14.20
C LEU A 53 -2.50 8.50 15.10
N VAL A 54 -2.97 9.63 14.61
CA VAL A 54 -3.84 10.54 15.37
C VAL A 54 -5.20 9.87 15.59
N PHE A 55 -5.82 9.39 14.52
CA PHE A 55 -7.16 8.80 14.60
C PHE A 55 -7.17 7.43 15.29
N GLY A 56 -6.13 6.62 15.13
CA GLY A 56 -5.98 5.40 15.91
C GLY A 56 -5.91 5.66 17.43
N ARG A 57 -5.17 6.73 17.85
CA ARG A 57 -5.13 7.12 19.26
C ARG A 57 -6.42 7.75 19.76
N LEU A 58 -7.06 8.52 18.93
CA LEU A 58 -8.32 9.16 19.27
C LEU A 58 -9.42 8.12 19.44
N ALA A 59 -9.48 7.11 18.56
CA ALA A 59 -10.38 5.98 18.69
C ALA A 59 -10.11 5.16 19.96
N ASP A 60 -8.82 4.92 20.30
CA ASP A 60 -8.44 4.23 21.54
C ASP A 60 -8.82 5.03 22.81
N ARG A 61 -8.73 6.37 22.76
CA ARG A 61 -9.02 7.22 23.91
C ARG A 61 -10.51 7.47 24.13
N THR A 62 -11.25 7.65 23.04
CA THR A 62 -12.67 7.99 23.09
C THR A 62 -13.57 6.75 23.16
N GLY A 63 -13.05 5.58 22.77
CA GLY A 63 -13.85 4.36 22.60
C GLY A 63 -14.82 4.41 21.42
N ARG A 64 -14.95 5.56 20.75
CA ARG A 64 -15.91 5.81 19.66
C ARG A 64 -15.39 5.32 18.30
N ARG A 65 -15.22 4.02 18.15
CA ARG A 65 -14.66 3.40 16.94
C ARG A 65 -15.56 3.58 15.73
N ARG A 66 -16.87 3.44 15.96
CA ARG A 66 -17.89 3.55 14.91
C ARG A 66 -17.86 4.88 14.18
N VAL A 67 -17.67 6.00 14.89
CA VAL A 67 -17.63 7.36 14.32
C VAL A 67 -16.48 7.51 13.32
N PHE A 68 -15.32 6.93 13.58
CA PHE A 68 -14.16 7.04 12.68
C PHE A 68 -14.35 6.28 11.37
N VAL A 69 -14.96 5.07 11.45
CA VAL A 69 -15.25 4.29 10.24
C VAL A 69 -16.33 4.99 9.40
N LEU A 70 -17.42 5.41 10.02
CA LEU A 70 -18.48 6.16 9.34
C LEU A 70 -17.97 7.49 8.78
N GLY A 71 -17.17 8.23 9.54
CA GLY A 71 -16.53 9.46 9.07
C GLY A 71 -15.63 9.26 7.85
N ALA A 72 -14.86 8.18 7.80
CA ALA A 72 -14.03 7.83 6.65
C ALA A 72 -14.88 7.51 5.41
N MET A 73 -15.97 6.73 5.58
CA MET A 73 -16.87 6.40 4.47
C MET A 73 -17.62 7.63 3.96
N ALA A 74 -18.09 8.49 4.88
CA ALA A 74 -18.73 9.75 4.53
C ALA A 74 -17.76 10.69 3.80
N ALA A 75 -16.53 10.84 4.30
CA ALA A 75 -15.49 11.63 3.64
C ALA A 75 -15.20 11.10 2.23
N THR A 76 -15.11 9.78 2.05
CA THR A 76 -14.91 9.17 0.74
C THR A 76 -16.06 9.48 -0.21
N ALA A 77 -17.31 9.30 0.22
CA ALA A 77 -18.49 9.60 -0.60
C ALA A 77 -18.53 11.09 -0.97
N THR A 78 -18.26 11.98 0.00
CA THR A 78 -18.25 13.44 -0.22
C THR A 78 -17.14 13.86 -1.18
N MET A 79 -15.91 13.34 -1.00
CA MET A 79 -14.80 13.68 -1.89
C MET A 79 -14.99 13.11 -3.29
N ALA A 80 -15.61 11.94 -3.42
CA ALA A 80 -15.97 11.37 -4.73
C ALA A 80 -17.03 12.20 -5.48
N VAL A 81 -17.85 12.99 -4.79
CA VAL A 81 -18.74 14.00 -5.42
C VAL A 81 -18.00 15.30 -5.67
N ALA A 82 -17.16 15.74 -4.73
CA ALA A 82 -16.51 17.04 -4.78
C ALA A 82 -15.41 17.13 -5.86
N ILE A 83 -14.65 16.05 -6.05
CA ILE A 83 -13.54 16.00 -7.03
C ILE A 83 -14.04 16.29 -8.45
N PRO A 84 -15.07 15.59 -9.00
CA PRO A 84 -15.55 15.84 -10.35
C PRO A 84 -16.30 17.17 -10.51
N ALA A 85 -16.65 17.84 -9.43
CA ALA A 85 -17.33 19.13 -9.45
C ALA A 85 -16.37 20.33 -9.61
N VAL A 86 -15.05 20.09 -9.62
CA VAL A 86 -14.03 21.14 -9.72
C VAL A 86 -13.04 20.85 -10.84
N ASP A 87 -12.63 21.90 -11.56
CA ASP A 87 -11.58 21.84 -12.58
C ASP A 87 -10.22 22.37 -12.04
N SER A 88 -10.17 22.71 -10.75
CA SER A 88 -8.98 23.24 -10.09
C SER A 88 -8.10 22.11 -9.57
N ILE A 89 -6.96 21.88 -10.21
CA ILE A 89 -5.97 20.86 -9.80
C ILE A 89 -5.58 20.99 -8.31
N PRO A 90 -5.29 22.18 -7.75
CA PRO A 90 -4.99 22.31 -6.32
C PRO A 90 -6.12 21.83 -5.41
N LEU A 91 -7.38 22.06 -5.76
CA LEU A 91 -8.53 21.57 -5.01
C LEU A 91 -8.65 20.04 -5.11
N VAL A 92 -8.41 19.47 -6.30
CA VAL A 92 -8.38 18.00 -6.48
C VAL A 92 -7.30 17.38 -5.58
N VAL A 93 -6.11 17.97 -5.50
CA VAL A 93 -5.02 17.52 -4.61
C VAL A 93 -5.45 17.54 -3.14
N VAL A 94 -6.10 18.63 -2.69
CA VAL A 94 -6.61 18.74 -1.32
C VAL A 94 -7.70 17.69 -1.04
N PHE A 95 -8.65 17.52 -1.94
CA PHE A 95 -9.73 16.54 -1.79
C PHE A 95 -9.20 15.12 -1.79
N ASN A 96 -8.22 14.81 -2.63
CA ASN A 96 -7.51 13.54 -2.61
C ASN A 96 -6.78 13.30 -1.28
N ALA A 97 -6.12 14.32 -0.72
CA ALA A 97 -5.49 14.22 0.59
C ALA A 97 -6.51 13.91 1.70
N VAL A 98 -7.70 14.51 1.67
CA VAL A 98 -8.80 14.21 2.61
C VAL A 98 -9.30 12.77 2.44
N LEU A 99 -9.44 12.29 1.20
CA LEU A 99 -9.82 10.92 0.90
C LEU A 99 -8.83 9.93 1.52
N TRP A 100 -7.53 10.15 1.30
CA TRP A 100 -6.47 9.29 1.86
C TRP A 100 -6.36 9.39 3.38
N LEU A 101 -6.59 10.58 3.95
CA LEU A 101 -6.68 10.76 5.40
C LEU A 101 -7.80 9.91 6.00
N GLY A 102 -8.98 9.92 5.38
CA GLY A 102 -10.12 9.10 5.80
C GLY A 102 -9.79 7.60 5.78
N PHE A 103 -9.23 7.11 4.69
CA PHE A 103 -8.80 5.71 4.57
C PHE A 103 -7.76 5.32 5.63
N ALA A 104 -6.74 6.14 5.82
CA ALA A 104 -5.70 5.92 6.82
C ALA A 104 -6.26 5.95 8.26
N ALA A 105 -7.24 6.81 8.53
CA ALA A 105 -7.92 6.88 9.82
C ALA A 105 -8.74 5.63 10.13
N ALA A 106 -9.49 5.11 9.15
CA ALA A 106 -10.35 3.94 9.32
C ALA A 106 -9.55 2.64 9.53
N THR A 107 -8.44 2.46 8.82
CA THR A 107 -7.67 1.22 8.77
C THR A 107 -7.32 0.63 10.16
N PRO A 108 -6.73 1.38 11.12
CA PRO A 108 -6.44 0.84 12.45
C PRO A 108 -7.71 0.54 13.26
N VAL A 109 -8.76 1.33 13.06
CA VAL A 109 -10.02 1.20 13.79
C VAL A 109 -10.78 -0.05 13.35
N LEU A 110 -10.83 -0.33 12.05
CA LEU A 110 -11.45 -1.54 11.49
C LEU A 110 -10.82 -2.81 12.06
N THR A 111 -9.49 -2.85 12.15
CA THR A 111 -8.79 -4.00 12.74
C THR A 111 -9.19 -4.20 14.20
N LEU A 112 -9.39 -3.12 14.96
CA LEU A 112 -9.86 -3.21 16.35
C LEU A 112 -11.31 -3.69 16.43
N LEU A 113 -12.17 -3.22 15.53
CA LEU A 113 -13.59 -3.64 15.50
C LEU A 113 -13.74 -5.12 15.16
N VAL A 114 -12.98 -5.63 14.21
CA VAL A 114 -13.04 -7.04 13.77
C VAL A 114 -12.70 -8.00 14.89
N VAL A 115 -11.74 -7.65 15.76
CA VAL A 115 -11.33 -8.51 16.88
C VAL A 115 -12.11 -8.23 18.17
N ALA A 116 -12.91 -7.16 18.21
CA ALA A 116 -13.67 -6.80 19.39
C ALA A 116 -14.71 -7.88 19.73
N GLY A 117 -14.68 -8.36 20.96
CA GLY A 117 -15.62 -9.40 21.44
C GLY A 117 -15.41 -10.81 20.89
N ALA A 118 -14.38 -11.04 20.06
CA ALA A 118 -14.04 -12.35 19.53
C ALA A 118 -12.99 -13.06 20.40
N PRO A 119 -13.04 -14.41 20.53
CA PRO A 119 -11.97 -15.19 21.14
C PRO A 119 -10.64 -14.97 20.40
N GLU A 120 -9.51 -14.97 21.12
CA GLU A 120 -8.19 -14.73 20.54
C GLU A 120 -7.84 -15.70 19.40
N ARG A 121 -8.31 -16.94 19.44
CA ARG A 121 -8.11 -17.96 18.41
C ARG A 121 -8.71 -17.57 17.05
N GLU A 122 -9.74 -16.74 17.03
CA GLU A 122 -10.44 -16.30 15.80
C GLU A 122 -9.87 -15.01 15.22
N TRP A 123 -8.99 -14.30 15.90
CA TRP A 123 -8.52 -12.97 15.46
C TRP A 123 -7.81 -12.99 14.11
N THR A 124 -7.00 -14.02 13.89
CA THR A 124 -6.25 -14.16 12.61
C THR A 124 -7.22 -14.31 11.44
N ASP A 125 -8.22 -15.19 11.56
CA ASP A 125 -9.19 -15.46 10.50
C ASP A 125 -10.08 -14.24 10.23
N ARG A 126 -10.49 -13.54 11.28
CA ARG A 126 -11.31 -12.33 11.15
C ARG A 126 -10.57 -11.17 10.49
N ILE A 127 -9.30 -10.98 10.82
CA ILE A 127 -8.46 -9.97 10.18
C ILE A 127 -8.17 -10.37 8.72
N ALA A 128 -7.92 -11.65 8.46
CA ALA A 128 -7.77 -12.17 7.10
C ALA A 128 -9.02 -11.88 6.26
N ARG A 129 -10.21 -12.12 6.80
CA ARG A 129 -11.49 -11.85 6.15
C ARG A 129 -11.71 -10.36 5.85
N LEU A 130 -11.39 -9.46 6.80
CA LEU A 130 -11.43 -8.02 6.56
C LEU A 130 -10.53 -7.62 5.38
N ASN A 131 -9.30 -8.13 5.35
CA ASN A 131 -8.34 -7.77 4.31
C ASN A 131 -8.70 -8.38 2.95
N GLU A 132 -9.23 -9.60 2.94
CA GLU A 132 -9.75 -10.26 1.74
C GLU A 132 -10.86 -9.41 1.10
N LEU A 133 -11.90 -9.05 1.88
CA LEU A 133 -13.02 -8.25 1.39
C LEU A 133 -12.57 -6.84 0.96
N GLN A 134 -11.64 -6.23 1.69
CA GLN A 134 -11.05 -4.95 1.29
C GLN A 134 -10.28 -5.08 -0.04
N GLY A 135 -9.49 -6.14 -0.21
CA GLY A 135 -8.73 -6.40 -1.44
C GLY A 135 -9.64 -6.68 -2.64
N ILE A 136 -10.71 -7.48 -2.44
CA ILE A 136 -11.73 -7.73 -3.46
C ILE A 136 -12.43 -6.41 -3.84
N GLY A 137 -12.84 -5.61 -2.85
CA GLY A 137 -13.44 -4.30 -3.11
C GLY A 137 -12.52 -3.39 -3.92
N TRP A 138 -11.25 -3.34 -3.56
CA TRP A 138 -10.25 -2.54 -4.30
C TRP A 138 -10.10 -2.99 -5.75
N ALA A 139 -9.95 -4.28 -6.00
CA ALA A 139 -9.85 -4.84 -7.35
C ALA A 139 -11.15 -4.63 -8.15
N ALA A 140 -12.31 -4.79 -7.50
CA ALA A 140 -13.60 -4.48 -8.11
C ALA A 140 -13.72 -3.01 -8.50
N GLY A 141 -13.18 -2.08 -7.69
CA GLY A 141 -13.12 -0.66 -8.02
C GLY A 141 -12.33 -0.37 -9.29
N LEU A 142 -11.17 -1.01 -9.45
CA LEU A 142 -10.36 -0.90 -10.67
C LEU A 142 -11.08 -1.52 -11.88
N LEU A 143 -11.74 -2.67 -11.72
CA LEU A 143 -12.50 -3.31 -12.78
C LEU A 143 -13.72 -2.47 -13.21
N VAL A 144 -14.50 -1.97 -12.25
CA VAL A 144 -15.64 -1.11 -12.54
C VAL A 144 -15.18 0.20 -13.18
N GLY A 145 -14.04 0.77 -12.72
CA GLY A 145 -13.42 1.94 -13.34
C GLY A 145 -13.05 1.70 -14.79
N PHE A 146 -12.39 0.56 -15.07
CA PHE A 146 -12.11 0.15 -16.44
C PHE A 146 -13.40 0.08 -17.29
N LEU A 147 -14.42 -0.63 -16.82
CA LEU A 147 -15.66 -0.84 -17.58
C LEU A 147 -16.42 0.47 -17.81
N VAL A 148 -16.55 1.32 -16.79
CA VAL A 148 -17.29 2.60 -16.90
C VAL A 148 -16.55 3.58 -17.79
N VAL A 149 -15.22 3.69 -17.67
CA VAL A 149 -14.44 4.61 -18.51
C VAL A 149 -14.37 4.08 -19.94
N ALA A 150 -14.12 2.79 -20.16
CA ALA A 150 -14.08 2.21 -21.50
C ALA A 150 -15.42 2.30 -22.22
N ALA A 151 -16.54 1.97 -21.57
CA ALA A 151 -17.86 2.11 -22.17
C ALA A 151 -18.28 3.58 -22.29
N GLY A 152 -18.00 4.39 -21.28
CA GLY A 152 -18.37 5.82 -21.26
C GLY A 152 -17.65 6.61 -22.34
N SER A 153 -16.36 6.36 -22.59
CA SER A 153 -15.58 7.08 -23.60
C SER A 153 -16.01 6.82 -25.05
N THR A 154 -16.89 5.86 -25.28
CA THR A 154 -17.49 5.64 -26.61
C THR A 154 -18.56 6.67 -26.96
N VAL A 155 -19.17 7.31 -25.97
CA VAL A 155 -20.32 8.24 -26.15
C VAL A 155 -20.10 9.59 -25.44
N LEU A 156 -19.16 9.68 -24.53
CA LEU A 156 -18.84 10.87 -23.73
C LEU A 156 -17.36 11.25 -23.92
N ALA A 157 -17.02 12.50 -23.61
CA ALA A 157 -15.63 12.86 -23.44
C ALA A 157 -15.00 12.05 -22.27
N VAL A 158 -13.71 11.75 -22.36
CA VAL A 158 -12.99 10.94 -21.34
C VAL A 158 -13.15 11.52 -19.94
N VAL A 159 -13.08 12.85 -19.81
CA VAL A 159 -13.28 13.58 -18.54
C VAL A 159 -14.67 13.29 -17.97
N ASP A 160 -15.71 13.30 -18.82
CA ASP A 160 -17.09 13.06 -18.36
C ASP A 160 -17.32 11.59 -17.99
N ALA A 161 -16.69 10.66 -18.69
CA ALA A 161 -16.67 9.25 -18.30
C ALA A 161 -15.99 9.04 -16.93
N GLN A 162 -14.89 9.74 -16.66
CA GLN A 162 -14.24 9.73 -15.35
C GLN A 162 -15.13 10.38 -14.28
N ARG A 163 -15.79 11.51 -14.58
CA ARG A 163 -16.77 12.14 -13.67
C ARG A 163 -17.92 11.20 -13.33
N LEU A 164 -18.44 10.49 -14.31
CA LEU A 164 -19.47 9.46 -14.10
C LEU A 164 -18.95 8.37 -13.17
N PHE A 165 -17.71 7.92 -13.36
CA PHE A 165 -17.12 6.90 -12.47
C PHE A 165 -16.92 7.39 -11.03
N PHE A 166 -16.57 8.66 -10.82
CA PHE A 166 -16.56 9.24 -9.47
C PHE A 166 -17.93 9.19 -8.80
N LEU A 167 -19.03 9.42 -9.55
CA LEU A 167 -20.39 9.28 -9.01
C LEU A 167 -20.70 7.82 -8.64
N VAL A 168 -20.22 6.85 -9.41
CA VAL A 168 -20.31 5.42 -9.05
C VAL A 168 -19.53 5.15 -7.74
N CYS A 169 -18.32 5.69 -7.58
CA CYS A 169 -17.55 5.59 -6.34
C CYS A 169 -18.32 6.23 -5.17
N ALA A 170 -18.91 7.40 -5.37
CA ALA A 170 -19.72 8.08 -4.37
C ALA A 170 -20.94 7.24 -3.95
N ALA A 171 -21.65 6.66 -4.93
CA ALA A 171 -22.78 5.77 -4.68
C ALA A 171 -22.36 4.52 -3.90
N CYS A 172 -21.26 3.86 -4.30
CA CYS A 172 -20.74 2.69 -3.58
C CYS A 172 -20.39 3.02 -2.12
N SER A 173 -19.66 4.12 -1.89
CA SER A 173 -19.29 4.53 -0.52
C SER A 173 -20.51 5.01 0.27
N GLY A 174 -21.46 5.71 -0.36
CA GLY A 174 -22.72 6.16 0.24
C GLY A 174 -23.63 5.00 0.67
N VAL A 175 -23.81 4.00 -0.20
CA VAL A 175 -24.55 2.77 0.13
C VAL A 175 -23.83 2.02 1.25
N GLY A 176 -22.51 1.87 1.14
CA GLY A 176 -21.70 1.30 2.21
C GLY A 176 -21.87 2.03 3.53
N PHE A 177 -21.84 3.37 3.54
CA PHE A 177 -22.11 4.19 4.72
C PHE A 177 -23.51 3.93 5.29
N ALA A 178 -24.55 3.94 4.47
CA ALA A 178 -25.94 3.68 4.91
C ALA A 178 -26.10 2.29 5.52
N VAL A 179 -25.47 1.26 4.95
CA VAL A 179 -25.45 -0.09 5.54
C VAL A 179 -24.63 -0.12 6.84
N ALA A 180 -23.46 0.52 6.86
CA ALA A 180 -22.60 0.58 8.03
C ALA A 180 -23.23 1.30 9.21
N THR A 181 -24.11 2.31 8.99
CA THR A 181 -24.87 2.97 10.08
C THR A 181 -25.78 2.01 10.83
N ARG A 182 -26.21 0.91 10.22
CA ARG A 182 -27.10 -0.09 10.83
C ARG A 182 -26.36 -1.31 11.34
N GLU A 183 -25.35 -1.75 10.61
CA GLU A 183 -24.69 -3.05 10.82
C GLU A 183 -23.36 -2.97 11.60
N LEU A 184 -22.73 -1.78 11.71
CA LEU A 184 -21.52 -1.64 12.51
C LEU A 184 -21.77 -1.96 13.97
N PRO A 185 -20.92 -2.77 14.61
CA PRO A 185 -21.03 -3.07 16.03
C PRO A 185 -21.08 -1.78 16.87
N ALA A 186 -21.88 -1.79 17.92
CA ALA A 186 -21.88 -0.70 18.90
C ALA A 186 -20.49 -0.57 19.55
N ASP A 187 -20.12 0.65 19.88
CA ASP A 187 -18.88 0.90 20.61
C ASP A 187 -18.89 0.16 21.95
N PRO A 188 -17.79 -0.50 22.36
CA PRO A 188 -17.76 -1.25 23.60
C PRO A 188 -17.96 -0.35 24.82
N ALA A 189 -18.74 -0.84 25.79
CA ALA A 189 -18.95 -0.10 27.04
C ALA A 189 -17.61 0.16 27.77
N PRO A 190 -17.44 1.34 28.38
CA PRO A 190 -16.23 1.65 29.15
C PRO A 190 -15.97 0.58 30.22
N GLY A 191 -14.77 0.00 30.23
CA GLY A 191 -14.31 -0.95 31.25
C GLY A 191 -14.36 -2.44 30.89
N ARG A 192 -14.89 -2.86 29.72
CA ARG A 192 -15.00 -4.28 29.31
C ARG A 192 -13.90 -4.75 28.33
N GLU A 193 -12.89 -3.96 28.08
CA GLU A 193 -11.85 -4.30 27.10
C GLU A 193 -10.71 -5.15 27.69
N PRO A 194 -10.22 -6.15 26.94
CA PRO A 194 -8.91 -6.76 27.22
C PRO A 194 -7.85 -5.67 27.22
N SER A 195 -6.86 -5.77 28.13
CA SER A 195 -5.85 -4.72 28.27
C SER A 195 -5.27 -4.36 26.89
N PRO A 196 -5.12 -3.05 26.56
CA PRO A 196 -4.65 -2.59 25.25
C PRO A 196 -3.31 -3.21 24.82
N ARG A 197 -2.50 -3.68 25.79
CA ARG A 197 -1.21 -4.34 25.57
C ARG A 197 -1.37 -5.77 25.00
N ARG A 198 -2.34 -6.56 25.47
CA ARG A 198 -2.61 -7.93 24.98
C ARG A 198 -3.22 -7.88 23.57
N LEU A 199 -4.20 -6.99 23.36
CA LEU A 199 -4.83 -6.76 22.07
C LEU A 199 -3.80 -6.34 21.01
N ARG A 200 -2.92 -5.37 21.33
CA ARG A 200 -1.86 -4.90 20.41
C ARG A 200 -0.87 -6.00 20.04
N ARG A 201 -0.51 -6.89 20.94
CA ARG A 201 0.43 -7.98 20.67
C ARG A 201 -0.14 -8.98 19.67
N ARG A 202 -1.40 -9.40 19.83
CA ARG A 202 -2.06 -10.42 18.99
C ARG A 202 -2.48 -9.88 17.63
N VAL A 203 -2.99 -8.66 17.55
CA VAL A 203 -3.28 -8.00 16.27
C VAL A 203 -2.00 -7.88 15.41
N ARG A 204 -0.83 -7.66 16.03
CA ARG A 204 0.46 -7.67 15.34
C ARG A 204 0.85 -9.05 14.80
N GLU A 205 0.50 -10.12 15.49
CA GLU A 205 0.77 -11.48 15.03
C GLU A 205 -0.13 -11.86 13.86
N ALA A 206 -1.38 -11.42 13.85
CA ALA A 206 -2.35 -11.68 12.78
C ALA A 206 -2.12 -10.84 11.51
N ASP A 207 -1.66 -9.58 11.63
CA ASP A 207 -1.31 -8.70 10.49
C ASP A 207 -0.16 -9.23 9.61
N ARG A 208 0.58 -10.26 10.08
CA ARG A 208 1.73 -10.84 9.36
C ARG A 208 1.35 -11.63 8.12
N PHE A 209 0.12 -12.12 8.03
CA PHE A 209 -0.31 -13.05 6.98
C PHE A 209 -1.34 -12.47 6.03
N THR A 210 -1.53 -11.15 6.00
CA THR A 210 -2.66 -10.55 5.30
C THR A 210 -2.28 -9.86 4.00
N VAL A 211 -3.21 -9.96 3.03
CA VAL A 211 -3.21 -9.38 1.69
C VAL A 211 -3.13 -7.83 1.67
N ARG A 212 -3.05 -7.15 2.83
CA ARG A 212 -2.91 -5.68 2.91
C ARG A 212 -1.72 -5.11 2.17
N GLY A 213 -0.64 -5.89 2.06
CA GLY A 213 0.48 -5.52 1.23
C GLY A 213 0.19 -5.62 -0.27
N ALA A 214 -0.90 -6.29 -0.67
CA ALA A 214 -1.22 -6.55 -2.05
C ALA A 214 -1.86 -5.39 -2.78
N ALA A 215 -2.78 -4.70 -2.10
CA ALA A 215 -3.60 -3.70 -2.75
C ALA A 215 -2.89 -2.35 -2.91
N PHE A 216 -1.97 -2.00 -1.98
CA PHE A 216 -1.22 -0.74 -2.07
C PHE A 216 0.09 -0.75 -1.28
N PRO A 217 1.22 -0.35 -1.88
CA PRO A 217 2.52 -0.31 -1.19
C PRO A 217 2.62 0.75 -0.09
N PHE A 218 1.64 1.63 0.07
CA PHE A 218 1.73 2.85 0.85
C PHE A 218 0.77 2.94 2.05
N THR A 219 0.13 1.84 2.47
CA THR A 219 -0.69 1.87 3.69
C THR A 219 0.20 2.02 4.92
N PRO A 220 0.07 3.12 5.70
CA PRO A 220 0.93 3.39 6.84
C PRO A 220 0.75 2.35 7.94
N GLY A 221 1.84 1.73 8.38
CA GLY A 221 1.87 0.91 9.58
C GLY A 221 1.63 1.74 10.86
N ARG A 222 1.23 1.08 11.94
CA ARG A 222 1.00 1.74 13.24
C ARG A 222 2.31 2.12 13.90
N ILE A 223 2.55 3.41 14.11
CA ILE A 223 3.71 3.93 14.84
C ILE A 223 3.28 4.41 16.22
N ASP A 224 3.99 4.01 17.27
CA ASP A 224 3.86 4.58 18.62
C ASP A 224 4.90 5.70 18.80
N VAL A 225 4.55 6.91 18.35
CA VAL A 225 5.45 8.08 18.36
C VAL A 225 5.88 8.53 19.77
N ARG A 226 5.14 8.14 20.83
CA ARG A 226 5.51 8.51 22.21
C ARG A 226 6.81 7.85 22.68
N ARG A 227 7.23 6.77 22.03
CA ARG A 227 8.47 6.05 22.33
C ARG A 227 9.64 6.47 21.45
N LEU A 228 9.40 7.32 20.46
CA LEU A 228 10.40 7.89 19.57
C LEU A 228 11.17 9.02 20.30
N ARG A 229 12.02 8.65 21.26
CA ARG A 229 13.21 9.45 21.58
C ARG A 229 14.28 9.02 20.57
N PRO A 230 14.61 9.84 19.53
CA PRO A 230 15.33 9.38 18.35
C PRO A 230 16.64 8.65 18.67
N ARG A 231 17.45 9.18 19.58
CA ARG A 231 18.75 8.57 19.95
C ARG A 231 18.64 7.24 20.72
N ARG A 232 17.67 7.09 21.64
CA ARG A 232 17.45 5.85 22.39
C ARG A 232 16.70 4.80 21.60
N PHE A 233 15.97 5.23 20.58
CA PHE A 233 15.19 4.36 19.71
C PHE A 233 16.08 3.68 18.66
N VAL A 234 16.94 4.45 17.98
CA VAL A 234 17.91 3.93 17.01
C VAL A 234 18.94 2.99 17.70
N ALA A 235 19.35 3.28 18.93
CA ALA A 235 20.25 2.45 19.70
C ALA A 235 19.69 1.06 20.09
N ARG A 236 18.39 0.81 19.89
CA ARG A 236 17.74 -0.48 20.13
C ARG A 236 17.70 -1.38 18.89
N PHE A 237 17.96 -0.83 17.72
CA PHE A 237 17.96 -1.60 16.48
C PHE A 237 19.28 -2.33 16.33
N THR A 238 19.20 -3.57 15.89
CA THR A 238 20.40 -4.28 15.45
C THR A 238 20.99 -3.59 14.23
N PRO A 239 22.31 -3.61 14.03
CA PRO A 239 22.92 -3.05 12.82
C PRO A 239 22.30 -3.59 11.53
N ASP A 240 21.96 -4.88 11.49
CA ASP A 240 21.35 -5.53 10.34
C ASP A 240 19.93 -5.00 10.05
N LEU A 241 19.14 -4.71 11.09
CA LEU A 241 17.83 -4.07 10.94
C LEU A 241 17.96 -2.63 10.44
N ALA A 242 18.96 -1.89 10.89
CA ALA A 242 19.20 -0.51 10.42
C ALA A 242 19.64 -0.49 8.93
N ILE A 243 20.52 -1.42 8.52
CA ILE A 243 20.90 -1.60 7.10
C ILE A 243 19.68 -1.95 6.27
N TYR A 244 18.82 -2.86 6.74
CA TYR A 244 17.59 -3.23 6.06
C TYR A 244 16.62 -2.04 5.90
N PHE A 245 16.47 -1.21 6.92
CA PHE A 245 15.67 0.02 6.83
C PHE A 245 16.24 1.02 5.81
N GLY A 246 17.56 1.11 5.68
CA GLY A 246 18.20 1.85 4.60
C GLY A 246 17.82 1.32 3.21
N ALA A 247 17.83 -0.01 3.03
CA ALA A 247 17.36 -0.65 1.80
C ALA A 247 15.87 -0.35 1.53
N VAL A 248 15.02 -0.40 2.55
CA VAL A 248 13.58 -0.07 2.46
C VAL A 248 13.38 1.37 1.98
N LEU A 249 14.14 2.33 2.51
CA LEU A 249 14.09 3.73 2.05
C LEU A 249 14.41 3.84 0.56
N LEU A 250 15.49 3.22 0.09
CA LEU A 250 15.88 3.24 -1.32
C LEU A 250 14.80 2.61 -2.21
N VAL A 251 14.35 1.41 -1.86
CA VAL A 251 13.37 0.64 -2.64
C VAL A 251 12.05 1.39 -2.77
N PHE A 252 11.49 1.89 -1.67
CA PHE A 252 10.19 2.55 -1.72
C PHE A 252 10.27 3.98 -2.26
N THR A 253 11.43 4.64 -2.16
CA THR A 253 11.70 5.87 -2.94
C THR A 253 11.67 5.55 -4.42
N GLY A 254 12.35 4.49 -4.88
CA GLY A 254 12.30 4.04 -6.27
C GLY A 254 10.87 3.69 -6.74
N PHE A 255 10.05 3.08 -5.88
CA PHE A 255 8.64 2.84 -6.21
C PHE A 255 7.87 4.15 -6.39
N GLY A 256 8.05 5.13 -5.50
CA GLY A 256 7.44 6.44 -5.65
C GLY A 256 7.87 7.15 -6.93
N VAL A 257 9.17 7.11 -7.24
CA VAL A 257 9.74 7.69 -8.48
C VAL A 257 9.11 7.10 -9.74
N PHE A 258 8.77 5.81 -9.72
CA PHE A 258 8.13 5.13 -10.85
C PHE A 258 6.62 5.40 -10.92
N PHE A 259 5.89 5.13 -9.81
CA PHE A 259 4.43 5.10 -9.84
C PHE A 259 3.78 6.48 -9.92
N ALA A 260 4.42 7.54 -9.42
CA ALA A 260 3.84 8.86 -9.43
C ALA A 260 3.68 9.43 -10.86
N PRO A 261 4.72 9.48 -11.72
CA PRO A 261 4.59 10.00 -13.08
C PRO A 261 4.02 8.98 -14.08
N LEU A 262 3.81 7.71 -13.68
CA LEU A 262 3.40 6.64 -14.58
C LEU A 262 2.09 6.92 -15.35
N PRO A 263 1.00 7.45 -14.72
CA PRO A 263 -0.22 7.77 -15.46
C PRO A 263 -0.03 8.81 -16.55
N ALA A 264 0.78 9.87 -16.30
CA ALA A 264 1.11 10.87 -17.29
C ALA A 264 1.91 10.26 -18.43
N TYR A 265 2.95 9.48 -18.13
CA TYR A 265 3.73 8.77 -19.14
C TYR A 265 2.86 7.92 -20.06
N LEU A 266 1.95 7.12 -19.49
CA LEU A 266 1.08 6.24 -20.28
C LEU A 266 0.15 7.06 -21.20
N GLY A 267 -0.36 8.20 -20.72
CA GLY A 267 -1.11 9.15 -21.53
C GLY A 267 -0.28 9.71 -22.69
N ASP A 268 0.95 10.14 -22.41
CA ASP A 268 1.87 10.73 -23.42
C ASP A 268 2.26 9.73 -24.52
N VAL A 269 2.31 8.43 -24.21
CA VAL A 269 2.59 7.37 -25.21
C VAL A 269 1.32 6.81 -25.87
N GLY A 270 0.16 7.43 -25.61
CA GLY A 270 -1.08 7.18 -26.34
C GLY A 270 -2.02 6.16 -25.71
N TYR A 271 -1.80 5.76 -24.44
CA TYR A 271 -2.80 4.98 -23.70
C TYR A 271 -3.92 5.90 -23.22
N ASP A 272 -5.14 5.56 -23.57
CA ASP A 272 -6.32 6.19 -22.98
C ASP A 272 -6.51 5.74 -21.51
N SER A 273 -7.39 6.42 -20.80
CA SER A 273 -7.67 6.11 -19.41
C SER A 273 -8.11 4.66 -19.19
N SER A 274 -8.82 4.05 -20.13
CA SER A 274 -9.25 2.65 -20.06
C SER A 274 -8.05 1.69 -20.16
N GLY A 275 -7.11 1.97 -21.06
CA GLY A 275 -5.86 1.20 -21.19
C GLY A 275 -5.01 1.27 -19.92
N VAL A 276 -4.93 2.46 -19.30
CA VAL A 276 -4.23 2.60 -18.02
C VAL A 276 -4.92 1.79 -16.91
N PHE A 277 -6.24 1.83 -16.81
CA PHE A 277 -6.99 0.97 -15.88
C PHE A 277 -6.72 -0.52 -16.11
N ALA A 278 -6.69 -0.96 -17.38
CA ALA A 278 -6.40 -2.35 -17.72
C ALA A 278 -5.00 -2.77 -17.25
N LEU A 279 -3.97 -1.95 -17.45
CA LEU A 279 -2.61 -2.22 -16.99
C LEU A 279 -2.53 -2.33 -15.46
N TYR A 280 -3.15 -1.41 -14.72
CA TYR A 280 -3.20 -1.49 -13.26
C TYR A 280 -4.02 -2.68 -12.75
N LEU A 281 -5.07 -3.09 -13.46
CA LEU A 281 -5.82 -4.30 -13.16
C LEU A 281 -4.94 -5.54 -13.35
N LEU A 282 -4.19 -5.64 -14.45
CA LEU A 282 -3.24 -6.72 -14.70
C LEU A 282 -2.17 -6.82 -13.59
N LEU A 283 -1.64 -5.69 -13.13
CA LEU A 283 -0.73 -5.63 -11.99
C LEU A 283 -1.38 -6.23 -10.73
N ASN A 284 -2.61 -5.81 -10.42
CA ASN A 284 -3.31 -6.30 -9.22
C ASN A 284 -3.67 -7.79 -9.33
N VAL A 285 -4.07 -8.27 -10.51
CA VAL A 285 -4.32 -9.70 -10.76
C VAL A 285 -3.03 -10.50 -10.58
N GLY A 286 -1.91 -10.04 -11.16
CA GLY A 286 -0.60 -10.67 -10.99
C GLY A 286 -0.19 -10.78 -9.50
N ALA A 287 -0.41 -9.73 -8.72
CA ALA A 287 -0.17 -9.75 -7.29
C ALA A 287 -1.09 -10.73 -6.56
N ALA A 288 -2.39 -10.68 -6.81
CA ALA A 288 -3.38 -11.52 -6.13
C ALA A 288 -3.11 -13.01 -6.33
N VAL A 289 -2.83 -13.43 -7.57
CA VAL A 289 -2.49 -14.83 -7.91
C VAL A 289 -1.18 -15.26 -7.24
N ALA A 290 -0.19 -14.35 -7.18
CA ALA A 290 1.14 -14.68 -6.68
C ALA A 290 1.24 -14.74 -5.14
N PHE A 291 0.33 -14.14 -4.37
CA PHE A 291 0.46 -14.06 -2.90
C PHE A 291 0.56 -15.43 -2.23
N GLY A 292 -0.32 -16.36 -2.57
CA GLY A 292 -0.30 -17.71 -2.01
C GLY A 292 0.98 -18.48 -2.36
N TRP A 293 1.47 -18.28 -3.57
CA TRP A 293 2.72 -18.88 -4.06
C TRP A 293 3.94 -18.22 -3.38
N ALA A 294 3.98 -16.90 -3.25
CA ALA A 294 5.03 -16.17 -2.55
C ALA A 294 5.19 -16.64 -1.10
N GLY A 295 4.09 -16.90 -0.38
CA GLY A 295 4.12 -17.46 0.97
C GLY A 295 4.73 -18.87 1.03
N ARG A 296 4.46 -19.72 0.03
CA ARG A 296 5.10 -21.05 -0.08
C ARG A 296 6.59 -20.97 -0.39
N LEU A 297 6.98 -20.07 -1.29
CA LEU A 297 8.39 -19.81 -1.62
C LEU A 297 9.18 -19.32 -0.40
N ALA A 298 8.63 -18.37 0.36
CA ALA A 298 9.27 -17.82 1.56
C ALA A 298 9.50 -18.87 2.68
N ARG A 299 8.81 -20.02 2.62
CA ARG A 299 9.06 -21.16 3.52
C ARG A 299 10.14 -22.12 2.99
N ARG A 300 10.40 -22.13 1.68
CA ARG A 300 11.35 -23.07 1.03
C ARG A 300 12.73 -22.46 0.79
N TYR A 301 12.78 -21.17 0.53
CA TYR A 301 13.99 -20.47 0.13
C TYR A 301 14.39 -19.43 1.16
N GLU A 302 15.66 -19.04 1.14
CA GLU A 302 16.17 -17.95 1.98
C GLU A 302 15.45 -16.63 1.63
N VAL A 303 14.87 -16.00 2.65
CA VAL A 303 13.97 -14.85 2.47
C VAL A 303 14.71 -13.63 1.90
N THR A 304 15.99 -13.44 2.26
CA THR A 304 16.82 -12.36 1.73
C THR A 304 17.12 -12.53 0.25
N VAL A 305 17.42 -13.76 -0.19
CA VAL A 305 17.67 -14.07 -1.60
C VAL A 305 16.38 -13.89 -2.40
N LEU A 306 15.28 -14.42 -1.89
CA LEU A 306 13.98 -14.31 -2.55
C LEU A 306 13.55 -12.85 -2.72
N GLN A 307 13.74 -12.02 -1.71
CA GLN A 307 13.45 -10.59 -1.78
C GLN A 307 14.39 -9.88 -2.76
N ALA A 308 15.68 -10.16 -2.71
CA ALA A 308 16.66 -9.53 -3.62
C ALA A 308 16.35 -9.84 -5.09
N VAL A 309 16.01 -11.09 -5.41
CA VAL A 309 15.61 -11.49 -6.78
C VAL A 309 14.34 -10.77 -7.23
N ALA A 310 13.33 -10.70 -6.35
CA ALA A 310 12.08 -9.98 -6.67
C ALA A 310 12.33 -8.47 -6.88
N LEU A 311 13.19 -7.86 -6.07
CA LEU A 311 13.58 -6.46 -6.22
C LEU A 311 14.38 -6.21 -7.51
N LEU A 312 15.31 -7.10 -7.86
CA LEU A 312 16.06 -6.99 -9.12
C LEU A 312 15.12 -7.10 -10.32
N GLY A 313 14.22 -8.11 -10.33
CA GLY A 313 13.22 -8.25 -11.39
C GLY A 313 12.34 -6.99 -11.54
N ARG A 314 11.94 -6.39 -10.43
CA ARG A 314 11.15 -5.15 -10.43
C ARG A 314 11.99 -3.93 -10.87
N GLY A 315 13.23 -3.83 -10.42
CA GLY A 315 14.14 -2.76 -10.80
C GLY A 315 14.45 -2.76 -12.30
N LEU A 316 14.54 -3.95 -12.91
CA LEU A 316 14.68 -4.10 -14.35
C LEU A 316 13.36 -3.81 -15.09
N ALA A 317 12.22 -4.19 -14.54
CA ALA A 317 10.91 -3.94 -15.14
C ALA A 317 10.59 -2.44 -15.27
N PHE A 318 11.05 -1.59 -14.37
CA PHE A 318 10.74 -0.15 -14.41
C PHE A 318 11.27 0.56 -15.65
N PRO A 319 12.56 0.50 -16.01
CA PRO A 319 13.04 1.14 -17.22
C PRO A 319 12.51 0.46 -18.50
N THR A 320 12.17 -0.85 -18.49
CA THR A 320 11.62 -1.50 -19.68
C THR A 320 10.23 -0.96 -20.06
N VAL A 321 9.47 -0.39 -19.12
CA VAL A 321 8.18 0.27 -19.42
C VAL A 321 8.36 1.39 -20.44
N VAL A 322 9.41 2.20 -20.32
CA VAL A 322 9.68 3.28 -21.30
C VAL A 322 10.06 2.73 -22.66
N LEU A 323 10.80 1.63 -22.70
CA LEU A 323 11.25 1.03 -23.95
C LEU A 323 10.09 0.38 -24.74
N LEU A 324 9.06 -0.06 -24.05
CA LEU A 324 7.93 -0.80 -24.63
C LEU A 324 6.71 0.08 -24.92
N GLY A 325 6.59 1.24 -24.28
CA GLY A 325 5.40 2.09 -24.33
C GLY A 325 5.02 2.60 -25.73
N ALA A 326 5.98 2.68 -26.66
CA ALA A 326 5.75 3.17 -28.03
C ALA A 326 5.51 2.06 -29.08
N GLY A 327 5.31 0.81 -28.69
CA GLY A 327 5.47 -0.37 -29.57
C GLY A 327 4.19 -0.90 -30.27
N GLY A 328 3.10 -0.16 -30.42
CA GLY A 328 1.87 -0.65 -31.04
C GLY A 328 1.25 -1.85 -30.31
N VAL A 329 0.54 -2.75 -31.01
CA VAL A 329 -0.17 -3.89 -30.40
C VAL A 329 0.79 -4.85 -29.66
N VAL A 330 1.93 -5.17 -30.25
CA VAL A 330 2.94 -6.04 -29.64
C VAL A 330 3.53 -5.39 -28.39
N GLY A 331 3.79 -4.08 -28.45
CA GLY A 331 4.26 -3.31 -27.31
C GLY A 331 3.24 -3.31 -26.17
N SER A 332 1.96 -3.17 -26.47
CA SER A 332 0.89 -3.18 -25.46
C SER A 332 0.75 -4.54 -24.77
N LEU A 333 0.82 -5.66 -25.50
CA LEU A 333 0.80 -7.00 -24.91
C LEU A 333 2.01 -7.24 -24.01
N THR A 334 3.20 -6.83 -24.48
CA THR A 334 4.44 -6.97 -23.71
C THR A 334 4.42 -6.08 -22.47
N LEU A 335 3.90 -4.87 -22.57
CA LEU A 335 3.71 -3.96 -21.45
C LEU A 335 2.74 -4.56 -20.41
N GLY A 336 1.64 -5.15 -20.86
CA GLY A 336 0.72 -5.89 -20.00
C GLY A 336 1.43 -7.01 -19.22
N ALA A 337 2.30 -7.79 -19.88
CA ALA A 337 3.10 -8.83 -19.23
C ALA A 337 4.07 -8.23 -18.18
N VAL A 338 4.69 -7.09 -18.47
CA VAL A 338 5.54 -6.37 -17.51
C VAL A 338 4.73 -5.93 -16.29
N PHE A 339 3.51 -5.42 -16.46
CA PHE A 339 2.65 -5.05 -15.34
C PHE A 339 2.25 -6.27 -14.48
N VAL A 340 1.95 -7.43 -15.10
CA VAL A 340 1.74 -8.69 -14.37
C VAL A 340 2.99 -9.06 -13.58
N LEU A 341 4.18 -8.98 -14.18
CA LEU A 341 5.46 -9.24 -13.50
C LEU A 341 5.68 -8.28 -12.31
N VAL A 342 5.39 -6.99 -12.49
CA VAL A 342 5.44 -6.00 -11.42
C VAL A 342 4.47 -6.37 -10.29
N GLY A 343 3.30 -6.92 -10.59
CA GLY A 343 2.36 -7.45 -9.60
C GLY A 343 2.91 -8.68 -8.86
N ILE A 344 3.45 -9.66 -9.59
CA ILE A 344 4.05 -10.88 -9.02
C ILE A 344 5.20 -10.53 -8.08
N THR A 345 6.13 -9.68 -8.53
CA THR A 345 7.26 -9.23 -7.69
C THR A 345 6.78 -8.49 -6.45
N TRP A 346 5.68 -7.72 -6.54
CA TRP A 346 5.08 -7.08 -5.39
C TRP A 346 4.64 -8.08 -4.32
N ALA A 347 3.94 -9.14 -4.70
CA ALA A 347 3.50 -10.18 -3.76
C ALA A 347 4.68 -10.80 -2.99
N VAL A 348 5.78 -11.09 -3.70
CA VAL A 348 6.99 -11.62 -3.09
C VAL A 348 7.63 -10.59 -2.13
N ILE A 349 7.80 -9.33 -2.57
CA ILE A 349 8.39 -8.26 -1.75
C ILE A 349 7.56 -8.03 -0.49
N ALA A 350 6.24 -7.95 -0.59
CA ALA A 350 5.36 -7.70 0.55
C ALA A 350 5.45 -8.80 1.62
N VAL A 351 5.45 -10.08 1.20
CA VAL A 351 5.57 -11.22 2.11
C VAL A 351 6.96 -11.27 2.76
N THR A 352 8.01 -11.08 1.97
CA THR A 352 9.40 -11.21 2.45
C THR A 352 9.81 -10.03 3.31
N ALA A 353 9.37 -8.81 3.00
CA ALA A 353 9.72 -7.62 3.77
C ALA A 353 9.22 -7.69 5.22
N ALA A 354 7.94 -8.02 5.43
CA ALA A 354 7.39 -8.19 6.77
C ALA A 354 8.11 -9.31 7.56
N THR A 355 8.49 -10.38 6.86
CA THR A 355 9.25 -11.50 7.43
C THR A 355 10.64 -11.06 7.86
N LEU A 356 11.38 -10.32 7.01
CA LEU A 356 12.73 -9.85 7.34
C LEU A 356 12.73 -8.86 8.50
N VAL A 357 11.84 -7.87 8.51
CA VAL A 357 11.70 -6.98 9.67
C VAL A 357 11.45 -7.77 10.96
N SER A 358 10.61 -8.80 10.88
CA SER A 358 10.31 -9.64 12.05
C SER A 358 11.49 -10.51 12.50
N ARG A 359 12.29 -11.04 11.57
CA ARG A 359 13.48 -11.87 11.86
C ARG A 359 14.65 -11.04 12.38
N LEU A 360 14.93 -9.87 11.78
CA LEU A 360 16.03 -8.99 12.16
C LEU A 360 15.76 -8.21 13.45
N SER A 361 14.50 -8.19 13.93
CA SER A 361 14.12 -7.46 15.14
C SER A 361 14.15 -8.36 16.37
N PRO A 362 14.78 -7.92 17.50
CA PRO A 362 14.61 -8.57 18.78
C PRO A 362 13.13 -8.74 19.16
N PRO A 363 12.73 -9.84 19.82
CA PRO A 363 11.33 -10.11 20.17
C PRO A 363 10.64 -8.95 20.90
N ALA A 364 11.37 -8.25 21.79
CA ALA A 364 10.86 -7.17 22.61
C ALA A 364 10.42 -5.92 21.79
N ILE A 365 11.09 -5.65 20.64
CA ILE A 365 10.86 -4.44 19.82
C ILE A 365 10.25 -4.75 18.44
N ARG A 366 9.99 -6.02 18.13
CA ARG A 366 9.51 -6.46 16.80
C ARG A 366 8.31 -5.67 16.30
N GLY A 367 7.40 -5.34 17.17
CA GLY A 367 6.25 -4.56 16.79
C GLY A 367 6.54 -3.07 16.58
N GLU A 368 7.56 -2.52 17.28
CA GLU A 368 8.03 -1.16 17.03
C GLU A 368 8.74 -1.10 15.67
N ALA A 369 9.54 -2.11 15.35
CA ALA A 369 10.25 -2.23 14.08
C ALA A 369 9.27 -2.31 12.88
N LEU A 370 8.18 -3.08 12.98
CA LEU A 370 7.14 -3.12 11.95
C LEU A 370 6.42 -1.78 11.79
N GLY A 371 6.23 -1.05 12.89
CA GLY A 371 5.67 0.31 12.85
C GLY A 371 6.60 1.30 12.13
N VAL A 372 7.91 1.22 12.42
CA VAL A 372 8.93 2.03 11.73
C VAL A 372 9.01 1.68 10.26
N TYR A 373 8.99 0.39 9.92
CA TYR A 373 8.92 -0.06 8.53
C TYR A 373 7.76 0.60 7.77
N GLY A 374 6.54 0.57 8.32
CA GLY A 374 5.40 1.22 7.67
C GLY A 374 5.55 2.73 7.50
N ALA A 375 6.16 3.42 8.48
CA ALA A 375 6.45 4.85 8.36
C ALA A 375 7.50 5.16 7.30
N LEU A 376 8.58 4.35 7.25
CA LEU A 376 9.62 4.49 6.24
C LEU A 376 9.07 4.25 4.84
N VAL A 377 8.22 3.25 4.65
CA VAL A 377 7.52 2.98 3.38
C VAL A 377 6.73 4.20 2.92
N ALA A 378 5.91 4.79 3.79
CA ALA A 378 5.11 5.96 3.44
C ALA A 378 5.97 7.20 3.18
N LEU A 379 6.97 7.45 4.03
CA LEU A 379 7.90 8.58 3.86
C LEU A 379 8.70 8.45 2.55
N ALA A 380 9.28 7.28 2.31
CA ALA A 380 10.06 6.99 1.11
C ALA A 380 9.19 7.08 -0.16
N GLY A 381 7.97 6.53 -0.10
CA GLY A 381 7.01 6.65 -1.20
C GLY A 381 6.66 8.10 -1.52
N GLY A 382 6.34 8.91 -0.51
CA GLY A 382 6.04 10.33 -0.69
C GLY A 382 7.22 11.13 -1.26
N LEU A 383 8.43 10.95 -0.70
CA LEU A 383 9.66 11.56 -1.23
C LEU A 383 9.93 11.09 -2.67
N GLY A 384 9.75 9.78 -2.92
CA GLY A 384 9.90 9.20 -4.25
C GLY A 384 8.92 9.79 -5.25
N GLY A 385 7.67 10.03 -4.84
CA GLY A 385 6.68 10.68 -5.70
C GLY A 385 7.11 12.08 -6.14
N LEU A 386 7.58 12.93 -5.21
CA LEU A 386 8.13 14.25 -5.54
C LEU A 386 9.34 14.16 -6.47
N LEU A 387 10.29 13.27 -6.15
CA LEU A 387 11.48 13.05 -6.98
C LEU A 387 11.09 12.52 -8.36
N GLY A 388 10.12 11.62 -8.46
CA GLY A 388 9.63 11.07 -9.72
C GLY A 388 9.01 12.13 -10.61
N GLY A 389 8.15 12.97 -10.02
CA GLY A 389 7.56 14.10 -10.73
C GLY A 389 8.61 15.08 -11.25
N THR A 390 9.62 15.45 -10.43
CA THR A 390 10.71 16.35 -10.85
C THR A 390 11.61 15.72 -11.90
N LEU A 391 11.98 14.44 -11.75
CA LEU A 391 12.84 13.74 -12.72
C LEU A 391 12.13 13.53 -14.05
N ALA A 392 10.82 13.32 -14.05
CA ALA A 392 10.03 13.18 -15.29
C ALA A 392 10.06 14.45 -16.16
N ALA A 393 10.24 15.63 -15.56
CA ALA A 393 10.45 16.88 -16.31
C ALA A 393 11.76 16.85 -17.15
N SER A 394 12.75 16.05 -16.74
CA SER A 394 13.97 15.80 -17.52
C SER A 394 13.83 14.62 -18.51
N GLY A 395 12.68 13.95 -18.48
CA GLY A 395 12.32 12.81 -19.32
C GLY A 395 12.05 11.54 -18.55
N TYR A 396 11.09 10.75 -19.01
CA TYR A 396 10.65 9.50 -18.34
C TYR A 396 11.75 8.42 -18.30
N VAL A 397 12.67 8.42 -19.28
CA VAL A 397 13.85 7.53 -19.25
C VAL A 397 14.69 7.78 -18.01
N VAL A 398 14.91 9.07 -17.67
CA VAL A 398 15.67 9.46 -16.48
C VAL A 398 14.93 9.05 -15.20
N ALA A 399 13.62 9.34 -15.11
CA ALA A 399 12.82 9.01 -13.95
C ALA A 399 12.76 7.49 -13.71
N PHE A 400 12.40 6.71 -14.74
CA PHE A 400 12.22 5.26 -14.58
C PHE A 400 13.57 4.51 -14.51
N GLY A 401 14.62 5.06 -15.13
CA GLY A 401 15.98 4.60 -14.94
C GLY A 401 16.47 4.80 -13.50
N ALA A 402 16.24 5.99 -12.94
CA ALA A 402 16.56 6.30 -11.54
C ALA A 402 15.74 5.42 -10.57
N ALA A 403 14.46 5.18 -10.86
CA ALA A 403 13.63 4.26 -10.10
C ALA A 403 14.20 2.85 -10.08
N GLY A 404 14.57 2.32 -11.24
CA GLY A 404 15.21 1.02 -11.40
C GLY A 404 16.54 0.93 -10.65
N ALA A 405 17.37 1.97 -10.74
CA ALA A 405 18.65 2.05 -10.04
C ALA A 405 18.49 2.05 -8.52
N LEU A 406 17.57 2.85 -7.98
CA LEU A 406 17.27 2.87 -6.53
C LEU A 406 16.82 1.51 -6.02
N VAL A 407 15.94 0.84 -6.76
CA VAL A 407 15.46 -0.52 -6.41
C VAL A 407 16.61 -1.53 -6.54
N GLY A 408 17.45 -1.42 -7.58
CA GLY A 408 18.60 -2.29 -7.79
C GLY A 408 19.65 -2.16 -6.67
N VAL A 409 19.96 -0.92 -6.25
CA VAL A 409 20.84 -0.68 -5.08
C VAL A 409 20.23 -1.26 -3.81
N GLY A 410 18.92 -1.06 -3.59
CA GLY A 410 18.21 -1.68 -2.46
C GLY A 410 18.28 -3.21 -2.50
N ALA A 411 18.11 -3.83 -3.68
CA ALA A 411 18.25 -5.27 -3.88
C ALA A 411 19.65 -5.77 -3.53
N LEU A 412 20.69 -5.03 -3.96
CA LEU A 412 22.08 -5.36 -3.62
C LEU A 412 22.32 -5.29 -2.10
N VAL A 413 21.83 -4.25 -1.43
CA VAL A 413 21.93 -4.13 0.03
C VAL A 413 21.28 -5.32 0.72
N VAL A 414 20.08 -5.74 0.30
CA VAL A 414 19.37 -6.91 0.84
C VAL A 414 20.17 -8.20 0.60
N ALA A 415 20.74 -8.39 -0.60
CA ALA A 415 21.56 -9.55 -0.93
C ALA A 415 22.83 -9.64 -0.07
N LEU A 416 23.54 -8.50 0.12
CA LEU A 416 24.72 -8.42 0.98
C LEU A 416 24.38 -8.68 2.45
N LEU A 417 23.25 -8.19 2.92
CA LEU A 417 22.74 -8.47 4.25
C LEU A 417 22.50 -9.98 4.46
N GLY A 418 21.94 -10.66 3.47
CA GLY A 418 21.74 -12.12 3.52
C GLY A 418 23.06 -12.89 3.65
N ARG A 419 24.09 -12.50 2.88
CA ARG A 419 25.43 -13.11 2.99
C ARG A 419 26.06 -12.89 4.36
N ARG A 420 25.92 -11.68 4.91
CA ARG A 420 26.46 -11.33 6.24
C ARG A 420 25.79 -12.14 7.36
N THR A 421 24.47 -12.28 7.33
CA THR A 421 23.74 -13.06 8.34
C THR A 421 24.05 -14.54 8.25
N ALA A 422 24.20 -15.11 7.06
CA ALA A 422 24.61 -16.51 6.85
C ALA A 422 26.02 -16.79 7.37
N ALA A 423 26.99 -15.91 7.08
CA ALA A 423 28.36 -16.03 7.60
C ALA A 423 28.43 -15.97 9.14
N GLY A 424 27.63 -15.07 9.76
CA GLY A 424 27.56 -14.97 11.21
C GLY A 424 26.96 -16.20 11.89
N THR A 425 26.02 -16.89 11.24
CA THR A 425 25.44 -18.15 11.74
C THR A 425 26.46 -19.29 11.65
N ALA A 426 27.13 -19.44 10.52
CA ALA A 426 28.17 -20.47 10.32
C ALA A 426 29.34 -20.32 11.31
N ALA A 427 29.78 -19.08 11.60
CA ALA A 427 30.83 -18.81 12.56
C ALA A 427 30.42 -19.19 14.01
N ARG A 428 29.17 -19.01 14.39
CA ARG A 428 28.65 -19.40 15.70
C ARG A 428 28.53 -20.92 15.85
N GLU A 429 28.07 -21.61 14.82
CA GLU A 429 27.99 -23.09 14.82
C GLU A 429 29.39 -23.73 14.89
N GLY A 430 30.37 -23.19 14.16
CA GLY A 430 31.75 -23.63 14.22
C GLY A 430 32.39 -23.42 15.60
N ALA A 431 32.07 -22.32 16.29
CA ALA A 431 32.59 -22.04 17.65
C ALA A 431 31.96 -22.97 18.72
N VAL A 432 30.69 -23.34 18.58
CA VAL A 432 30.01 -24.29 19.49
C VAL A 432 30.54 -25.71 19.27
N GLY A 433 30.78 -26.12 18.01
CA GLY A 433 31.38 -27.42 17.69
C GLY A 433 32.83 -27.60 18.20
N ALA A 434 33.62 -26.51 18.23
CA ALA A 434 34.99 -26.53 18.72
C ALA A 434 35.08 -26.54 20.25
N GLY A 435 34.04 -26.13 20.98
CA GLY A 435 34.01 -26.13 22.47
C GLY A 435 33.47 -27.42 23.10
N SER A 436 33.02 -28.40 22.30
CA SER A 436 32.48 -29.69 22.78
C SER A 436 33.40 -30.88 22.55
N GLY A 437 34.68 -30.67 22.35
CA GLY A 437 35.72 -31.75 22.37
C GLY A 437 36.00 -32.24 23.79
N PRO A 438 36.22 -33.56 23.99
CA PRO A 438 36.29 -34.21 25.29
C PRO A 438 37.46 -33.74 26.16
#